data_cf63fbfaf16b517207ed0ac9d4c3cdfa
#
_entry.id   cf63fbfaf16b517207ed0ac9d4c3cdfa
#
_cell.length_a   1.000
_cell.length_b   1.000
_cell.length_c   1.000
_cell.angle_alpha   90.00
_cell.angle_beta   90.00
_cell.angle_gamma   90.00
#
_symmetry.space_group_name_H-M   'P 1'
#
loop_
_entity.id
_entity.type
_entity.pdbx_description
1 polymer ?
#
loop_
_entity_poly.entity_id
_entity_poly.type
_entity_poly.pdbx_seq_one_letter_code
_entity_poly.pdbx_strand_id
1 'polypeptide(L)'
;PPFDRRRTVWRQGLRDLELQGLSMREKGRGTFVAEPKLREGLFQELTGFYEDMAGKGRPPVSQVLTQEIIPATAKIAGYLRLRPGAEVVHIDRLRFVDGEPLVLVATYLPAARCPGLEGVDFTERSLYEYLATAYGLIIARGRRTLEAVPASEYEAKLLAVRKGAPLILLDSVSFLADGAPIEYYHALHRGDRSRFEVELIRVKGNEIGRLGD
;
A
#
# COMPACT_ATOMS: atom_id res chain seq x y z
N PRO A 1 33.84 -37.70 -0.23
CA PRO A 1 32.79 -38.33 0.57
C PRO A 1 31.41 -37.95 -0.01
N PRO A 2 30.46 -38.90 -0.20
CA PRO A 2 29.18 -38.67 -0.88
C PRO A 2 28.22 -37.71 -0.11
N PHE A 3 28.52 -37.36 1.12
CA PHE A 3 27.67 -36.49 1.97
C PHE A 3 27.74 -35.02 1.64
N ASP A 4 28.78 -34.52 0.99
CA ASP A 4 28.95 -33.08 0.73
C ASP A 4 28.09 -32.61 -0.46
N ARG A 5 27.91 -33.47 -1.49
CA ARG A 5 26.99 -33.17 -2.63
C ARG A 5 25.51 -33.10 -2.19
N ARG A 6 25.11 -33.93 -1.23
CA ARG A 6 23.73 -33.90 -0.73
C ARG A 6 23.43 -32.60 0.04
N ARG A 7 24.38 -32.13 0.88
CA ARG A 7 24.23 -30.88 1.63
C ARG A 7 24.11 -29.65 0.71
N THR A 8 24.90 -29.64 -0.39
CA THR A 8 24.86 -28.54 -1.35
C THR A 8 23.51 -28.50 -2.09
N VAL A 9 23.00 -29.65 -2.51
CA VAL A 9 21.67 -29.75 -3.17
C VAL A 9 20.55 -29.31 -2.22
N TRP A 10 20.57 -29.76 -0.96
CA TRP A 10 19.59 -29.33 0.04
C TRP A 10 19.65 -27.83 0.32
N ARG A 11 20.85 -27.25 0.45
CA ARG A 11 21.02 -25.80 0.63
C ARG A 11 20.54 -25.02 -0.58
N GLN A 12 20.75 -25.52 -1.77
CA GLN A 12 20.23 -24.89 -2.99
C GLN A 12 18.70 -24.96 -3.03
N GLY A 13 18.11 -26.12 -2.79
CA GLY A 13 16.65 -26.27 -2.72
C GLY A 13 16.00 -25.37 -1.67
N LEU A 14 16.59 -25.24 -0.48
CA LEU A 14 16.09 -24.30 0.53
C LEU A 14 16.20 -22.84 0.09
N ARG A 15 17.28 -22.46 -0.61
CA ARG A 15 17.40 -21.11 -1.19
C ARG A 15 16.37 -20.86 -2.27
N ASP A 16 16.10 -21.84 -3.11
CA ASP A 16 15.09 -21.73 -4.18
C ASP A 16 13.69 -21.56 -3.57
N LEU A 17 13.39 -22.29 -2.49
CA LEU A 17 12.13 -22.10 -1.74
C LEU A 17 12.07 -20.72 -1.07
N GLU A 18 13.18 -20.21 -0.55
CA GLU A 18 13.27 -18.86 0.05
C GLU A 18 13.07 -17.79 -1.03
N LEU A 19 13.69 -17.94 -2.21
CA LEU A 19 13.51 -17.04 -3.36
C LEU A 19 12.06 -17.05 -3.88
N GLN A 20 11.39 -18.20 -3.84
CA GLN A 20 9.97 -18.33 -4.19
C GLN A 20 9.03 -17.81 -3.08
N GLY A 21 9.56 -17.42 -1.92
CA GLY A 21 8.76 -16.96 -0.78
C GLY A 21 7.96 -18.08 -0.11
N LEU A 22 8.33 -19.34 -0.33
CA LEU A 22 7.70 -20.52 0.29
C LEU A 22 8.34 -20.89 1.62
N SER A 23 9.54 -20.42 1.90
CA SER A 23 10.22 -20.59 3.17
C SER A 23 10.90 -19.30 3.61
N MET A 24 11.08 -19.14 4.92
CA MET A 24 11.83 -18.06 5.54
C MET A 24 12.90 -18.62 6.45
N ARG A 25 14.07 -18.01 6.43
CA ARG A 25 15.19 -18.40 7.27
C ARG A 25 15.38 -17.41 8.42
N GLU A 26 15.30 -17.90 9.65
CA GLU A 26 15.62 -17.15 10.83
C GLU A 26 17.00 -17.56 11.36
N LYS A 27 17.92 -16.59 11.44
CA LYS A 27 19.29 -16.85 11.91
C LYS A 27 19.27 -17.37 13.35
N GLY A 28 19.83 -18.57 13.56
CA GLY A 28 19.88 -19.24 14.87
C GLY A 28 18.60 -20.01 15.26
N ARG A 29 17.50 -19.89 14.51
CA ARG A 29 16.22 -20.56 14.81
C ARG A 29 15.85 -21.64 13.78
N GLY A 30 16.29 -21.50 12.52
CA GLY A 30 16.03 -22.51 11.48
C GLY A 30 15.42 -21.95 10.21
N THR A 31 14.85 -22.85 9.39
CA THR A 31 14.07 -22.53 8.20
C THR A 31 12.63 -22.98 8.46
N PHE A 32 11.70 -22.08 8.23
CA PHE A 32 10.27 -22.28 8.46
C PHE A 32 9.52 -22.17 7.13
N VAL A 33 8.34 -22.76 7.05
CA VAL A 33 7.42 -22.53 5.94
C VAL A 33 6.94 -21.09 6.06
N ALA A 34 7.09 -20.31 4.98
CA ALA A 34 6.58 -18.95 4.95
C ALA A 34 5.05 -18.97 4.82
N GLU A 35 4.38 -18.05 5.50
CA GLU A 35 2.97 -17.84 5.24
C GLU A 35 2.77 -17.26 3.84
N PRO A 36 1.72 -17.69 3.10
CA PRO A 36 1.44 -17.16 1.77
C PRO A 36 1.32 -15.63 1.80
N LYS A 37 1.97 -14.96 0.84
CA LYS A 37 1.82 -13.52 0.68
C LYS A 37 0.40 -13.17 0.31
N LEU A 38 -0.10 -12.07 0.86
CA LEU A 38 -1.38 -11.49 0.50
C LEU A 38 -1.30 -10.93 -0.91
N ARG A 39 -2.21 -11.37 -1.78
CA ARG A 39 -2.35 -10.79 -3.12
C ARG A 39 -3.17 -9.51 -2.98
N GLU A 40 -2.56 -8.40 -3.35
CA GLU A 40 -3.20 -7.09 -3.34
C GLU A 40 -3.63 -6.72 -4.77
N GLY A 41 -4.94 -6.52 -4.97
CA GLY A 41 -5.54 -6.16 -6.27
C GLY A 41 -5.47 -4.67 -6.60
N LEU A 42 -4.75 -3.88 -5.80
CA LEU A 42 -4.66 -2.42 -5.90
C LEU A 42 -4.21 -1.88 -7.27
N PHE A 43 -3.74 -2.72 -8.18
CA PHE A 43 -3.32 -2.35 -9.55
C PHE A 43 -4.33 -2.70 -10.62
N GLN A 44 -5.28 -3.59 -10.34
CA GLN A 44 -6.30 -4.01 -11.31
C GLN A 44 -7.59 -3.21 -11.14
N GLU A 45 -7.89 -2.83 -9.92
CA GLU A 45 -9.11 -2.10 -9.58
C GLU A 45 -8.80 -0.83 -8.79
N LEU A 46 -9.58 0.22 -9.00
CA LEU A 46 -9.53 1.45 -8.20
C LEU A 46 -10.28 1.30 -6.88
N THR A 47 -10.20 0.12 -6.30
CA THR A 47 -10.67 -0.14 -4.94
C THR A 47 -9.64 0.35 -3.94
N GLY A 48 -10.10 0.83 -2.80
CA GLY A 48 -9.24 1.09 -1.65
C GLY A 48 -8.71 -0.21 -1.06
N PHE A 49 -7.65 -0.14 -0.28
CA PHE A 49 -7.11 -1.29 0.44
C PHE A 49 -8.16 -2.00 1.32
N TYR A 50 -9.11 -1.23 1.87
CA TYR A 50 -10.19 -1.78 2.70
C TYR A 50 -11.09 -2.69 1.88
N GLU A 51 -11.59 -2.22 0.75
CA GLU A 51 -12.48 -2.95 -0.14
C GLU A 51 -11.81 -4.19 -0.72
N ASP A 52 -10.54 -4.06 -1.14
CA ASP A 52 -9.75 -5.18 -1.66
C ASP A 52 -9.60 -6.30 -0.63
N MET A 53 -9.28 -5.98 0.61
CA MET A 53 -9.13 -6.98 1.66
C MET A 53 -10.48 -7.51 2.16
N ALA A 54 -11.49 -6.65 2.32
CA ALA A 54 -12.83 -7.06 2.73
C ALA A 54 -13.48 -8.00 1.70
N GLY A 55 -13.30 -7.71 0.40
CA GLY A 55 -13.75 -8.59 -0.70
C GLY A 55 -13.13 -9.98 -0.67
N LYS A 56 -11.96 -10.11 -0.05
CA LYS A 56 -11.27 -11.42 0.20
C LYS A 56 -11.66 -12.06 1.54
N GLY A 57 -12.64 -11.50 2.25
CA GLY A 57 -13.08 -12.00 3.57
C GLY A 57 -12.11 -11.68 4.71
N ARG A 58 -11.19 -10.73 4.52
CA ARG A 58 -10.16 -10.34 5.48
C ARG A 58 -10.20 -8.82 5.73
N PRO A 59 -11.29 -8.26 6.28
CA PRO A 59 -11.44 -6.83 6.46
C PRO A 59 -10.29 -6.29 7.33
N PRO A 60 -9.60 -5.22 6.90
CA PRO A 60 -8.50 -4.67 7.66
C PRO A 60 -9.02 -3.81 8.82
N VAL A 61 -8.29 -3.83 9.92
CA VAL A 61 -8.45 -2.89 11.03
C VAL A 61 -7.30 -1.89 10.97
N SER A 62 -7.59 -0.61 11.21
CA SER A 62 -6.59 0.45 11.19
C SER A 62 -6.39 1.03 12.59
N GLN A 63 -5.14 1.19 12.99
CA GLN A 63 -4.78 2.10 14.05
C GLN A 63 -4.50 3.47 13.44
N VAL A 64 -5.32 4.46 13.75
CA VAL A 64 -5.09 5.86 13.36
C VAL A 64 -3.96 6.40 14.24
N LEU A 65 -2.84 6.77 13.63
CA LEU A 65 -1.67 7.31 14.33
C LEU A 65 -1.76 8.83 14.42
N THR A 66 -2.22 9.47 13.34
CA THR A 66 -2.41 10.92 13.24
C THR A 66 -3.60 11.19 12.33
N GLN A 67 -4.41 12.18 12.68
CA GLN A 67 -5.51 12.67 11.84
C GLN A 67 -5.77 14.14 12.16
N GLU A 68 -5.35 15.02 11.26
CA GLU A 68 -5.35 16.46 11.50
C GLU A 68 -5.38 17.27 10.19
N ILE A 69 -5.68 18.56 10.28
CA ILE A 69 -5.53 19.49 9.18
C ILE A 69 -4.16 20.13 9.28
N ILE A 70 -3.38 20.06 8.18
CA ILE A 70 -2.04 20.65 8.08
C ILE A 70 -1.90 21.49 6.80
N PRO A 71 -0.97 22.45 6.75
CA PRO A 71 -0.61 23.12 5.52
C PRO A 71 0.15 22.17 4.58
N ALA A 72 -0.26 22.10 3.32
CA ALA A 72 0.39 21.28 2.30
C ALA A 72 1.82 21.74 2.05
N THR A 73 2.77 20.81 2.12
CA THR A 73 4.14 21.06 1.63
C THR A 73 4.13 21.24 0.12
N ALA A 74 5.21 21.79 -0.46
CA ALA A 74 5.32 21.96 -1.91
C ALA A 74 5.13 20.64 -2.68
N LYS A 75 5.60 19.50 -2.14
CA LYS A 75 5.43 18.16 -2.70
C LYS A 75 3.95 17.76 -2.73
N ILE A 76 3.26 17.83 -1.58
CA ILE A 76 1.84 17.47 -1.45
C ILE A 76 0.97 18.38 -2.32
N ALA A 77 1.22 19.71 -2.26
CA ALA A 77 0.52 20.70 -3.07
C ALA A 77 0.68 20.43 -4.59
N GLY A 78 1.88 20.01 -5.02
CA GLY A 78 2.14 19.63 -6.41
C GLY A 78 1.31 18.43 -6.86
N TYR A 79 1.22 17.37 -6.06
CA TYR A 79 0.40 16.20 -6.38
C TYR A 79 -1.10 16.50 -6.40
N LEU A 80 -1.58 17.33 -5.47
CA LEU A 80 -3.00 17.69 -5.35
C LEU A 80 -3.38 18.92 -6.18
N ARG A 81 -2.44 19.53 -6.95
CA ARG A 81 -2.63 20.75 -7.72
C ARG A 81 -3.17 21.90 -6.87
N LEU A 82 -2.69 21.99 -5.65
CA LEU A 82 -3.01 23.05 -4.69
C LEU A 82 -1.91 24.12 -4.66
N ARG A 83 -2.21 25.26 -4.04
CA ARG A 83 -1.16 26.23 -3.67
C ARG A 83 -0.35 25.68 -2.49
N PRO A 84 0.96 25.87 -2.42
CA PRO A 84 1.73 25.56 -1.21
C PRO A 84 1.10 26.26 0.00
N GLY A 85 0.99 25.53 1.11
CA GLY A 85 0.33 26.02 2.34
C GLY A 85 -1.19 25.91 2.36
N ALA A 86 -1.84 25.43 1.27
CA ALA A 86 -3.28 25.11 1.31
C ALA A 86 -3.54 24.01 2.35
N GLU A 87 -4.67 24.09 3.04
CA GLU A 87 -5.04 23.10 4.04
C GLU A 87 -5.36 21.74 3.42
N VAL A 88 -4.77 20.69 4.00
CA VAL A 88 -5.06 19.30 3.67
C VAL A 88 -5.37 18.52 4.94
N VAL A 89 -6.30 17.58 4.85
CA VAL A 89 -6.48 16.57 5.89
C VAL A 89 -5.38 15.53 5.70
N HIS A 90 -4.59 15.33 6.74
CA HIS A 90 -3.54 14.32 6.84
C HIS A 90 -4.01 13.20 7.73
N ILE A 91 -3.91 11.95 7.25
CA ILE A 91 -4.31 10.75 7.99
C ILE A 91 -3.20 9.72 7.89
N ASP A 92 -2.50 9.47 9.02
CA ASP A 92 -1.56 8.36 9.14
C ASP A 92 -2.22 7.16 9.79
N ARG A 93 -2.13 6.01 9.14
CA ARG A 93 -2.71 4.76 9.63
C ARG A 93 -1.74 3.60 9.52
N LEU A 94 -1.68 2.80 10.57
CA LEU A 94 -1.10 1.47 10.55
C LEU A 94 -2.24 0.46 10.34
N ARG A 95 -2.20 -0.30 9.26
CA ARG A 95 -3.26 -1.24 8.86
C ARG A 95 -2.88 -2.67 9.17
N PHE A 96 -3.79 -3.36 9.80
CA PHE A 96 -3.67 -4.75 10.21
C PHE A 96 -4.60 -5.63 9.36
N VAL A 97 -4.12 -6.80 9.00
CA VAL A 97 -4.93 -7.88 8.42
C VAL A 97 -4.69 -9.12 9.27
N ASP A 98 -5.76 -9.73 9.77
CA ASP A 98 -5.71 -10.86 10.71
C ASP A 98 -4.83 -10.61 11.94
N GLY A 99 -4.84 -9.38 12.44
CA GLY A 99 -4.07 -8.96 13.62
C GLY A 99 -2.58 -8.69 13.37
N GLU A 100 -2.10 -8.83 12.14
CA GLU A 100 -0.71 -8.55 11.76
C GLU A 100 -0.58 -7.19 11.08
N PRO A 101 0.39 -6.31 11.48
CA PRO A 101 0.61 -5.05 10.81
C PRO A 101 1.16 -5.28 9.40
N LEU A 102 0.50 -4.73 8.40
CA LEU A 102 0.80 -4.98 6.99
C LEU A 102 1.23 -3.73 6.22
N VAL A 103 0.54 -2.61 6.45
CA VAL A 103 0.73 -1.37 5.71
C VAL A 103 0.77 -0.17 6.63
N LEU A 104 1.78 0.67 6.45
CA LEU A 104 1.83 2.01 7.03
C LEU A 104 1.53 3.01 5.92
N VAL A 105 0.47 3.82 6.06
CA VAL A 105 0.01 4.73 5.01
C VAL A 105 -0.24 6.13 5.53
N ALA A 106 0.35 7.12 4.85
CA ALA A 106 0.07 8.54 5.00
C ALA A 106 -0.81 8.99 3.84
N THR A 107 -1.98 9.54 4.13
CA THR A 107 -2.97 9.99 3.14
C THR A 107 -3.22 11.48 3.28
N TYR A 108 -3.31 12.20 2.17
CA TYR A 108 -3.54 13.64 2.11
C TYR A 108 -4.70 13.96 1.17
N LEU A 109 -5.68 14.73 1.66
CA LEU A 109 -6.86 15.17 0.89
C LEU A 109 -7.03 16.69 1.05
N PRO A 110 -7.50 17.42 0.02
CA PRO A 110 -7.82 18.84 0.15
C PRO A 110 -8.90 19.05 1.22
N ALA A 111 -8.62 19.76 2.32
CA ALA A 111 -9.56 19.96 3.43
C ALA A 111 -10.86 20.66 2.96
N ALA A 112 -10.76 21.58 2.02
CA ALA A 112 -11.91 22.27 1.44
C ALA A 112 -12.91 21.34 0.71
N ARG A 113 -12.46 20.14 0.27
CA ARG A 113 -13.31 19.15 -0.40
C ARG A 113 -13.89 18.11 0.58
N CYS A 114 -13.35 18.02 1.77
CA CYS A 114 -13.68 17.00 2.76
C CYS A 114 -13.85 17.64 4.18
N PRO A 115 -14.77 18.61 4.35
CA PRO A 115 -14.92 19.32 5.63
C PRO A 115 -15.34 18.36 6.73
N GLY A 116 -14.62 18.39 7.88
CA GLY A 116 -14.89 17.52 9.04
C GLY A 116 -14.31 16.12 8.94
N LEU A 117 -13.56 15.79 7.86
CA LEU A 117 -12.96 14.49 7.67
C LEU A 117 -11.94 14.15 8.78
N GLU A 118 -11.31 15.18 9.36
CA GLU A 118 -10.34 15.05 10.46
C GLU A 118 -10.96 14.51 11.75
N GLY A 119 -12.30 14.56 11.89
CA GLY A 119 -13.04 14.04 13.04
C GLY A 119 -13.65 12.65 12.83
N VAL A 120 -13.46 12.03 11.66
CA VAL A 120 -14.10 10.75 11.33
C VAL A 120 -13.24 9.58 11.81
N ASP A 121 -13.87 8.60 12.48
CA ASP A 121 -13.18 7.37 12.87
C ASP A 121 -12.98 6.43 11.66
N PHE A 122 -11.72 6.16 11.32
CA PHE A 122 -11.28 5.26 10.25
C PHE A 122 -10.67 3.94 10.77
N THR A 123 -10.97 3.54 11.97
CA THR A 123 -10.48 2.27 12.54
C THR A 123 -10.96 1.06 11.72
N GLU A 124 -12.27 0.99 11.44
CA GLU A 124 -12.90 -0.12 10.70
C GLU A 124 -13.72 0.38 9.49
N ARG A 125 -13.42 1.59 9.01
CA ARG A 125 -14.19 2.21 7.94
C ARG A 125 -13.34 2.41 6.69
N SER A 126 -13.96 2.19 5.52
CA SER A 126 -13.37 2.56 4.25
C SER A 126 -13.34 4.08 4.06
N LEU A 127 -12.16 4.61 3.72
CA LEU A 127 -12.03 6.02 3.33
C LEU A 127 -12.76 6.28 2.01
N TYR A 128 -12.65 5.39 1.02
CA TYR A 128 -13.24 5.60 -0.30
C TYR A 128 -14.75 5.52 -0.26
N GLU A 129 -15.32 4.59 0.48
CA GLU A 129 -16.76 4.52 0.71
C GLU A 129 -17.26 5.78 1.43
N TYR A 130 -16.53 6.27 2.43
CA TYR A 130 -16.89 7.49 3.13
C TYR A 130 -16.81 8.71 2.22
N LEU A 131 -15.77 8.86 1.38
CA LEU A 131 -15.66 9.94 0.41
C LEU A 131 -16.84 9.93 -0.58
N ALA A 132 -17.23 8.77 -1.06
CA ALA A 132 -18.36 8.62 -1.98
C ALA A 132 -19.70 8.96 -1.32
N THR A 133 -19.95 8.44 -0.11
CA THR A 133 -21.26 8.57 0.57
C THR A 133 -21.46 9.92 1.25
N ALA A 134 -20.42 10.47 1.90
CA ALA A 134 -20.53 11.72 2.64
C ALA A 134 -20.32 12.97 1.77
N TYR A 135 -19.47 12.88 0.75
CA TYR A 135 -19.11 14.04 -0.07
C TYR A 135 -19.42 13.88 -1.56
N GLY A 136 -19.90 12.70 -2.00
CA GLY A 136 -20.14 12.42 -3.43
C GLY A 136 -18.84 12.34 -4.25
N LEU A 137 -17.70 12.14 -3.61
CA LEU A 137 -16.37 12.11 -4.24
C LEU A 137 -16.03 10.69 -4.66
N ILE A 138 -16.31 10.36 -5.92
CA ILE A 138 -16.04 9.04 -6.50
C ILE A 138 -14.72 9.08 -7.26
N ILE A 139 -13.73 8.25 -6.82
CA ILE A 139 -12.46 8.13 -7.50
C ILE A 139 -12.66 7.40 -8.82
N ALA A 140 -12.27 8.03 -9.92
CA ALA A 140 -12.44 7.52 -11.28
C ALA A 140 -11.13 7.03 -11.92
N ARG A 141 -9.98 7.54 -11.48
CA ARG A 141 -8.66 7.21 -12.02
C ARG A 141 -7.59 7.31 -10.94
N GLY A 142 -6.58 6.44 -11.01
CA GLY A 142 -5.38 6.49 -10.16
C GLY A 142 -4.10 6.43 -10.98
N ARG A 143 -3.05 7.10 -10.51
CA ARG A 143 -1.68 6.94 -10.99
C ARG A 143 -0.83 6.46 -9.83
N ARG A 144 -0.16 5.32 -9.99
CA ARG A 144 0.61 4.66 -8.93
C ARG A 144 2.03 4.39 -9.37
N THR A 145 2.96 4.55 -8.43
CA THR A 145 4.38 4.20 -8.60
C THR A 145 4.77 3.23 -7.51
N LEU A 146 5.56 2.21 -7.86
CA LEU A 146 6.10 1.24 -6.89
C LEU A 146 7.61 1.32 -6.87
N GLU A 147 8.15 1.30 -5.66
CA GLU A 147 9.58 1.26 -5.42
C GLU A 147 9.90 0.26 -4.31
N ALA A 148 11.04 -0.40 -4.40
CA ALA A 148 11.57 -1.21 -3.30
C ALA A 148 12.44 -0.32 -2.41
N VAL A 149 12.11 -0.25 -1.12
CA VAL A 149 12.84 0.56 -0.14
C VAL A 149 13.16 -0.24 1.11
N PRO A 150 14.25 0.06 1.83
CA PRO A 150 14.55 -0.55 3.12
C PRO A 150 13.73 0.11 4.23
N ALA A 151 13.27 -0.67 5.20
CA ALA A 151 12.60 -0.15 6.39
C ALA A 151 13.55 0.70 7.25
N SER A 152 13.15 1.92 7.59
CA SER A 152 13.78 2.72 8.63
C SER A 152 13.54 2.09 10.01
N GLU A 153 14.13 2.65 11.05
CA GLU A 153 13.91 2.17 12.43
C GLU A 153 12.47 2.40 12.91
N TYR A 154 11.88 3.52 12.52
CA TYR A 154 10.50 3.88 12.84
C TYR A 154 9.49 2.93 12.16
N GLU A 155 9.63 2.74 10.86
CA GLU A 155 8.77 1.86 10.06
C GLU A 155 8.92 0.39 10.51
N ALA A 156 10.15 -0.04 10.79
CA ALA A 156 10.44 -1.39 11.26
C ALA A 156 9.73 -1.70 12.59
N LYS A 157 9.69 -0.72 13.51
CA LYS A 157 8.97 -0.86 14.78
C LYS A 157 7.47 -0.97 14.57
N LEU A 158 6.87 -0.11 13.74
CA LEU A 158 5.43 -0.12 13.49
C LEU A 158 4.98 -1.37 12.73
N LEU A 159 5.73 -1.75 11.70
CA LEU A 159 5.40 -2.90 10.84
C LEU A 159 5.86 -4.25 11.42
N ALA A 160 6.44 -4.26 12.64
CA ALA A 160 6.97 -5.46 13.28
C ALA A 160 7.97 -6.25 12.42
N VAL A 161 8.84 -5.53 11.70
CA VAL A 161 9.92 -6.10 10.86
C VAL A 161 11.28 -5.66 11.38
N ARG A 162 12.37 -6.20 10.81
CA ARG A 162 13.72 -5.74 11.14
C ARG A 162 14.04 -4.43 10.40
N LYS A 163 14.85 -3.57 11.01
CA LYS A 163 15.45 -2.43 10.31
C LYS A 163 16.16 -2.91 9.03
N GLY A 164 15.91 -2.22 7.92
CA GLY A 164 16.42 -2.60 6.61
C GLY A 164 15.67 -3.75 5.93
N ALA A 165 14.58 -4.26 6.51
CA ALA A 165 13.71 -5.21 5.83
C ALA A 165 13.16 -4.59 4.53
N PRO A 166 12.96 -5.37 3.46
CA PRO A 166 12.41 -4.86 2.22
C PRO A 166 10.96 -4.44 2.41
N LEU A 167 10.64 -3.21 2.05
CA LEU A 167 9.29 -2.69 1.92
C LEU A 167 9.00 -2.37 0.46
N ILE A 168 7.73 -2.38 0.09
CA ILE A 168 7.25 -1.89 -1.19
C ILE A 168 6.59 -0.54 -0.90
N LEU A 169 7.22 0.52 -1.38
CA LEU A 169 6.67 1.86 -1.35
C LEU A 169 5.70 2.01 -2.52
N LEU A 170 4.50 2.46 -2.21
CA LEU A 170 3.45 2.78 -3.16
C LEU A 170 3.08 4.26 -3.00
N ASP A 171 3.49 5.10 -3.95
CA ASP A 171 2.99 6.46 -4.11
C ASP A 171 1.80 6.47 -5.08
N SER A 172 0.71 7.13 -4.71
CA SER A 172 -0.50 7.19 -5.53
C SER A 172 -1.15 8.57 -5.51
N VAL A 173 -1.61 9.00 -6.69
CA VAL A 173 -2.52 10.13 -6.83
C VAL A 173 -3.82 9.63 -7.41
N SER A 174 -4.93 9.89 -6.71
CA SER A 174 -6.28 9.52 -7.11
C SER A 174 -7.02 10.75 -7.65
N PHE A 175 -7.80 10.55 -8.72
CA PHE A 175 -8.49 11.62 -9.45
C PHE A 175 -9.98 11.33 -9.55
N LEU A 176 -10.78 12.38 -9.52
CA LEU A 176 -12.20 12.34 -9.82
C LEU A 176 -12.45 12.24 -11.34
N ALA A 177 -13.70 12.07 -11.76
CA ALA A 177 -14.10 11.96 -13.16
C ALA A 177 -13.78 13.22 -13.99
N ASP A 178 -13.76 14.40 -13.36
CA ASP A 178 -13.37 15.67 -13.99
C ASP A 178 -11.85 15.85 -14.13
N GLY A 179 -11.05 14.87 -13.67
CA GLY A 179 -9.59 14.89 -13.67
C GLY A 179 -8.96 15.72 -12.54
N ALA A 180 -9.75 16.21 -11.59
CA ALA A 180 -9.22 16.88 -10.40
C ALA A 180 -8.60 15.84 -9.45
N PRO A 181 -7.36 16.06 -8.95
CA PRO A 181 -6.79 15.21 -7.93
C PRO A 181 -7.53 15.41 -6.60
N ILE A 182 -7.86 14.30 -5.96
CA ILE A 182 -8.60 14.31 -4.67
C ILE A 182 -7.78 13.71 -3.53
N GLU A 183 -6.87 12.82 -3.83
CA GLU A 183 -6.05 12.15 -2.83
C GLU A 183 -4.61 11.98 -3.32
N TYR A 184 -3.66 12.22 -2.44
CA TYR A 184 -2.30 11.70 -2.54
C TYR A 184 -2.05 10.81 -1.33
N TYR A 185 -1.53 9.61 -1.55
CA TYR A 185 -1.07 8.78 -0.45
C TYR A 185 0.29 8.15 -0.72
N HIS A 186 0.99 7.88 0.37
CA HIS A 186 2.31 7.27 0.44
C HIS A 186 2.21 6.06 1.37
N ALA A 187 2.28 4.85 0.84
CA ALA A 187 2.06 3.63 1.59
C ALA A 187 3.29 2.72 1.54
N LEU A 188 3.67 2.19 2.69
CA LEU A 188 4.75 1.23 2.87
C LEU A 188 4.16 -0.12 3.21
N HIS A 189 4.23 -1.04 2.25
CA HIS A 189 3.77 -2.41 2.39
C HIS A 189 4.92 -3.33 2.79
N ARG A 190 4.68 -4.27 3.68
CA ARG A 190 5.67 -5.29 4.02
C ARG A 190 5.98 -6.17 2.82
N GLY A 191 7.23 -6.20 2.36
CA GLY A 191 7.66 -6.98 1.19
C GLY A 191 7.67 -8.50 1.43
N ASP A 192 7.70 -8.93 2.70
CA ASP A 192 7.58 -10.34 3.08
C ASP A 192 6.13 -10.84 3.09
N ARG A 193 5.14 -9.92 3.15
CA ARG A 193 3.69 -10.24 3.27
C ARG A 193 2.87 -9.80 2.06
N SER A 194 3.30 -8.77 1.32
CA SER A 194 2.55 -8.21 0.20
C SER A 194 3.05 -8.75 -1.15
N ARG A 195 2.11 -9.01 -2.05
CA ARG A 195 2.34 -9.37 -3.44
C ARG A 195 1.35 -8.61 -4.31
N PHE A 196 1.87 -7.84 -5.26
CA PHE A 196 1.06 -7.17 -6.27
C PHE A 196 0.99 -8.02 -7.53
N GLU A 197 -0.21 -8.19 -8.08
CA GLU A 197 -0.46 -8.95 -9.30
C GLU A 197 -1.19 -8.05 -10.29
N VAL A 198 -0.72 -8.03 -11.54
CA VAL A 198 -1.31 -7.25 -12.63
C VAL A 198 -1.54 -8.17 -13.82
N GLU A 199 -2.76 -8.24 -14.31
CA GLU A 199 -3.08 -8.91 -15.55
C GLU A 199 -2.98 -7.92 -16.72
N LEU A 200 -2.19 -8.26 -17.74
CA LEU A 200 -2.01 -7.44 -18.92
C LEU A 200 -2.75 -8.07 -20.10
N ILE A 201 -3.67 -7.33 -20.68
CA ILE A 201 -4.41 -7.75 -21.88
C ILE A 201 -3.83 -7.01 -23.10
N ARG A 202 -3.47 -7.75 -24.15
CA ARG A 202 -3.03 -7.14 -25.41
C ARG A 202 -4.22 -6.57 -26.16
N VAL A 203 -4.31 -5.24 -26.24
CA VAL A 203 -5.29 -4.56 -27.08
C VAL A 203 -4.82 -4.64 -28.54
N LYS A 204 -5.62 -5.25 -29.43
CA LYS A 204 -5.36 -5.27 -30.87
C LYS A 204 -5.69 -3.91 -31.46
N GLY A 205 -4.66 -3.16 -31.88
CA GLY A 205 -4.71 -2.04 -32.80
C GLY A 205 -5.62 -0.85 -32.46
N ASN A 206 -5.04 0.33 -32.43
CA ASN A 206 -5.62 1.69 -32.47
C ASN A 206 -6.37 2.27 -31.28
N GLU A 207 -6.50 1.63 -30.13
CA GLU A 207 -7.11 2.27 -28.95
C GLU A 207 -6.12 2.74 -27.88
N ILE A 208 -4.81 2.73 -28.17
CA ILE A 208 -3.82 3.42 -27.31
C ILE A 208 -3.82 4.90 -27.68
N GLY A 209 -4.98 5.52 -27.54
CA GLY A 209 -5.19 6.95 -27.60
C GLY A 209 -4.90 7.55 -26.24
N ARG A 210 -3.66 8.08 -26.05
CA ARG A 210 -3.38 9.16 -25.10
C ARG A 210 -3.59 8.82 -23.61
N LEU A 211 -2.75 7.95 -23.07
CA LEU A 211 -2.40 7.95 -21.65
C LEU A 211 -1.01 8.58 -21.48
N GLY A 212 -0.86 9.83 -21.83
CA GLY A 212 0.40 10.56 -21.69
C GLY A 212 0.25 11.98 -22.19
N ASP A 213 -0.02 12.88 -21.29
CA ASP A 213 0.58 14.21 -21.15
C ASP A 213 0.18 14.78 -19.80
#